data_96c0b2b56eecfb802bd170ebafd8e74a
#
_entry.id   96c0b2b56eecfb802bd170ebafd8e74a
#
_cell.length_a   1.000
_cell.length_b   1.000
_cell.length_c   1.000
_cell.angle_alpha   90.00
_cell.angle_beta   90.00
_cell.angle_gamma   90.00
#
_symmetry.space_group_name_H-M   'P 1'
#
loop_
_entity.id
_entity.type
_entity.pdbx_description
1 polymer ?
#
loop_
_entity_poly.entity_id
_entity_poly.type
_entity_poly.pdbx_seq_one_letter_code
_entity_poly.pdbx_strand_id
1 'polypeptide(L)'
;YLWRQDGSFVSSKKERAGVRNTAMDGSDQVIRETVKRCIDSLIEESHIEESQVQGIFCSGMLTSNVGLEEIPYLCAPVDERALCNAIECRFFNDITRIPFYMIPGVRNHVENIGIDTLEQMDVMRGEETEAVALLRERGKGEDLIFVLPGSHTKIIYANEEGYICRCKTTMSGELLDALFFHTLLKDSLPDFFVGEEEYDYQAVSDGARTAQKNSFTSAVFKTRIYQKYVHKDKKKAANFLLGVLMYYDCLSICEFKKTEALEEVQFVIAGKRIIAQAVYDILTDIMQEKKVHLLDEDELMAAKGAFRLAELYYKWKEGE
;
A
#
# COMPACT_ATOMS: atom_id res chain seq x y z
N TYR A 1 -12.02 4.65 -10.98
CA TYR A 1 -12.00 3.49 -11.86
C TYR A 1 -13.44 3.08 -12.18
N LEU A 2 -13.74 2.88 -13.46
CA LEU A 2 -15.03 2.41 -13.94
C LEU A 2 -14.87 0.99 -14.52
N TRP A 3 -15.75 0.08 -14.10
CA TRP A 3 -15.76 -1.33 -14.49
C TRP A 3 -17.13 -1.73 -15.00
N ARG A 4 -17.20 -2.66 -15.95
CA ARG A 4 -18.44 -3.34 -16.30
C ARG A 4 -18.70 -4.53 -15.36
N GLN A 5 -19.94 -4.98 -15.30
CA GLN A 5 -20.33 -6.15 -14.50
C GLN A 5 -19.57 -7.43 -14.88
N ASP A 6 -19.14 -7.56 -16.14
CA ASP A 6 -18.36 -8.70 -16.63
C ASP A 6 -16.88 -8.66 -16.21
N GLY A 7 -16.47 -7.64 -15.43
CA GLY A 7 -15.11 -7.45 -14.97
C GLY A 7 -14.20 -6.71 -15.96
N SER A 8 -14.72 -6.24 -17.08
CA SER A 8 -13.91 -5.45 -18.01
C SER A 8 -13.71 -4.03 -17.50
N PHE A 9 -12.45 -3.60 -17.45
CA PHE A 9 -12.07 -2.23 -17.14
C PHE A 9 -12.50 -1.28 -18.27
N VAL A 10 -13.10 -0.15 -17.92
CA VAL A 10 -13.56 0.86 -18.89
C VAL A 10 -12.65 2.06 -18.91
N SER A 11 -12.52 2.75 -17.78
CA SER A 11 -11.73 3.99 -17.69
C SER A 11 -11.34 4.31 -16.24
N SER A 12 -10.42 5.26 -16.08
CA SER A 12 -10.00 5.76 -14.77
C SER A 12 -9.83 7.25 -14.77
N LYS A 13 -10.05 7.87 -13.59
CA LYS A 13 -9.75 9.29 -13.36
C LYS A 13 -8.89 9.40 -12.11
N LYS A 14 -7.80 10.16 -12.20
CA LYS A 14 -6.90 10.47 -11.08
C LYS A 14 -6.86 11.98 -10.85
N GLU A 15 -7.00 12.39 -9.60
CA GLU A 15 -6.89 13.77 -9.17
C GLU A 15 -5.84 13.91 -8.06
N ARG A 16 -5.22 15.10 -7.96
CA ARG A 16 -4.18 15.34 -6.95
C ARG A 16 -4.70 15.78 -5.58
N ALA A 17 -6.03 15.90 -5.40
CA ALA A 17 -6.64 16.19 -4.13
C ALA A 17 -6.77 14.90 -3.30
N GLY A 18 -6.43 14.97 -2.03
CA GLY A 18 -6.48 13.82 -1.12
C GLY A 18 -6.77 14.24 0.32
N VAL A 19 -6.86 13.28 1.20
CA VAL A 19 -7.17 13.43 2.64
C VAL A 19 -6.20 14.35 3.39
N ARG A 20 -5.00 14.59 2.85
CA ARG A 20 -4.07 15.58 3.39
C ARG A 20 -4.68 17.00 3.41
N ASN A 21 -5.50 17.33 2.41
CA ASN A 21 -6.21 18.61 2.38
C ASN A 21 -7.19 18.70 3.55
N THR A 22 -8.03 17.66 3.77
CA THR A 22 -8.94 17.59 4.91
C THR A 22 -8.20 17.68 6.24
N ALA A 23 -7.10 16.94 6.39
CA ALA A 23 -6.31 16.96 7.61
C ALA A 23 -5.69 18.33 7.92
N MET A 24 -5.38 19.14 6.88
CA MET A 24 -4.82 20.49 7.05
C MET A 24 -5.90 21.54 7.24
N ASP A 25 -7.00 21.45 6.49
CA ASP A 25 -8.03 22.50 6.40
C ASP A 25 -9.21 22.23 7.35
N GLY A 26 -9.31 21.01 7.90
CA GLY A 26 -10.40 20.58 8.79
C GLY A 26 -11.78 20.45 8.08
N SER A 27 -11.78 20.40 6.73
CA SER A 27 -13.00 20.32 5.91
C SER A 27 -12.84 19.25 4.82
N ASP A 28 -13.87 18.41 4.66
CA ASP A 28 -13.94 17.38 3.62
C ASP A 28 -14.48 17.91 2.26
N GLN A 29 -14.79 19.21 2.19
CA GLN A 29 -15.39 19.79 0.99
C GLN A 29 -14.57 19.58 -0.28
N VAL A 30 -13.24 19.74 -0.20
CA VAL A 30 -12.33 19.54 -1.34
C VAL A 30 -12.39 18.09 -1.83
N ILE A 31 -12.48 17.11 -0.90
CA ILE A 31 -12.61 15.70 -1.25
C ILE A 31 -13.96 15.45 -1.92
N ARG A 32 -15.07 15.95 -1.35
CA ARG A 32 -16.42 15.79 -1.93
C ARG A 32 -16.49 16.33 -3.35
N GLU A 33 -16.03 17.56 -3.56
CA GLU A 33 -15.98 18.18 -4.88
C GLU A 33 -15.09 17.40 -5.85
N THR A 34 -13.97 16.87 -5.38
CA THR A 34 -13.06 16.09 -6.22
C THR A 34 -13.66 14.75 -6.61
N VAL A 35 -14.27 14.04 -5.66
CA VAL A 35 -15.00 12.78 -5.93
C VAL A 35 -16.10 13.01 -6.94
N LYS A 36 -16.90 14.10 -6.75
CA LYS A 36 -17.95 14.48 -7.71
C LYS A 36 -17.39 14.68 -9.11
N ARG A 37 -16.35 15.50 -9.27
CA ARG A 37 -15.72 15.74 -10.59
C ARG A 37 -15.21 14.45 -11.24
N CYS A 38 -14.61 13.56 -10.43
CA CYS A 38 -14.15 12.26 -10.97
C CYS A 38 -15.31 11.40 -11.47
N ILE A 39 -16.42 11.34 -10.73
CA ILE A 39 -17.63 10.59 -11.12
C ILE A 39 -18.23 11.19 -12.39
N ASP A 40 -18.48 12.53 -12.40
CA ASP A 40 -19.06 13.23 -13.54
C ASP A 40 -18.21 13.03 -14.81
N SER A 41 -16.87 13.16 -14.70
CA SER A 41 -15.95 12.90 -15.83
C SER A 41 -16.01 11.46 -16.33
N LEU A 42 -16.05 10.47 -15.44
CA LEU A 42 -16.10 9.06 -15.84
C LEU A 42 -17.41 8.72 -16.56
N ILE A 43 -18.54 9.27 -16.10
CA ILE A 43 -19.86 9.11 -16.71
C ILE A 43 -19.88 9.75 -18.10
N GLU A 44 -19.43 11.01 -18.19
CA GLU A 44 -19.41 11.77 -19.44
C GLU A 44 -18.46 11.14 -20.49
N GLU A 45 -17.22 10.84 -20.12
CA GLU A 45 -16.21 10.24 -21.01
C GLU A 45 -16.60 8.83 -21.48
N SER A 46 -17.37 8.10 -20.67
CA SER A 46 -17.86 6.75 -21.02
C SER A 46 -19.20 6.75 -21.73
N HIS A 47 -19.83 7.91 -21.93
CA HIS A 47 -21.13 8.06 -22.59
C HIS A 47 -22.24 7.20 -21.96
N ILE A 48 -22.29 7.16 -20.62
CA ILE A 48 -23.31 6.44 -19.86
C ILE A 48 -24.16 7.41 -19.03
N GLU A 49 -25.32 6.94 -18.59
CA GLU A 49 -26.18 7.67 -17.66
C GLU A 49 -25.89 7.27 -16.21
N GLU A 50 -26.06 8.20 -15.25
CA GLU A 50 -25.89 7.93 -13.82
C GLU A 50 -26.73 6.70 -13.36
N SER A 51 -27.92 6.54 -13.93
CA SER A 51 -28.85 5.43 -13.66
C SER A 51 -28.31 4.03 -14.09
N GLN A 52 -27.27 4.00 -14.90
CA GLN A 52 -26.62 2.75 -15.36
C GLN A 52 -25.50 2.32 -14.42
N VAL A 53 -25.13 3.16 -13.45
CA VAL A 53 -24.10 2.85 -12.45
C VAL A 53 -24.76 2.22 -11.22
N GLN A 54 -24.44 0.97 -10.92
CA GLN A 54 -25.05 0.24 -9.82
C GLN A 54 -24.58 0.72 -8.43
N GLY A 55 -23.33 1.19 -8.34
CA GLY A 55 -22.79 1.66 -7.08
C GLY A 55 -21.32 2.07 -7.17
N ILE A 56 -20.86 2.78 -6.15
CA ILE A 56 -19.51 3.29 -6.00
C ILE A 56 -18.87 2.60 -4.79
N PHE A 57 -17.88 1.74 -5.03
CA PHE A 57 -17.16 1.06 -3.96
C PHE A 57 -15.94 1.90 -3.56
N CYS A 58 -15.92 2.33 -2.30
CA CYS A 58 -14.86 3.15 -1.73
C CYS A 58 -13.98 2.34 -0.80
N SER A 59 -12.67 2.41 -1.01
CA SER A 59 -11.65 1.86 -0.11
C SER A 59 -10.61 2.92 0.25
N GLY A 60 -9.72 2.57 1.15
CA GLY A 60 -8.64 3.44 1.56
C GLY A 60 -9.10 4.64 2.37
N MET A 61 -8.38 5.74 2.23
CA MET A 61 -8.60 6.91 3.08
C MET A 61 -9.96 7.59 2.87
N LEU A 62 -10.72 7.30 1.81
CA LEU A 62 -12.10 7.79 1.66
C LEU A 62 -13.03 7.27 2.76
N THR A 63 -12.72 6.11 3.35
CA THR A 63 -13.49 5.49 4.44
C THR A 63 -12.91 5.76 5.83
N SER A 64 -12.11 6.83 5.98
CA SER A 64 -11.51 7.27 7.24
C SER A 64 -12.14 8.56 7.76
N ASN A 65 -11.78 8.95 8.99
CA ASN A 65 -12.19 10.21 9.62
C ASN A 65 -11.75 11.48 8.88
N VAL A 66 -10.82 11.40 7.97
CA VAL A 66 -10.38 12.49 7.09
C VAL A 66 -10.84 12.28 5.64
N GLY A 67 -11.67 11.27 5.39
CA GLY A 67 -12.29 10.96 4.11
C GLY A 67 -13.72 11.49 4.01
N LEU A 68 -14.60 10.69 3.39
CA LEU A 68 -16.04 11.01 3.29
C LEU A 68 -16.80 10.67 4.58
N GLU A 69 -16.51 9.51 5.15
CA GLU A 69 -17.09 9.05 6.42
C GLU A 69 -16.20 7.95 7.01
N GLU A 70 -16.02 7.97 8.33
CA GLU A 70 -15.23 6.94 9.01
C GLU A 70 -16.03 5.65 9.17
N ILE A 71 -15.49 4.57 8.61
CA ILE A 71 -16.02 3.21 8.79
C ILE A 71 -15.13 2.47 9.79
N PRO A 72 -15.69 1.82 10.82
CA PRO A 72 -14.91 1.06 11.79
C PRO A 72 -14.05 -0.02 11.14
N TYR A 73 -12.86 -0.25 11.73
CA TYR A 73 -11.99 -1.33 11.28
C TYR A 73 -12.57 -2.69 11.63
N LEU A 74 -12.46 -3.64 10.72
CA LEU A 74 -12.60 -5.05 11.05
C LEU A 74 -11.39 -5.54 11.84
N CYS A 75 -11.63 -6.48 12.74
CA CYS A 75 -10.57 -7.13 13.52
C CYS A 75 -10.12 -8.39 12.80
N ALA A 76 -8.82 -8.50 12.48
CA ALA A 76 -8.25 -9.73 11.92
C ALA A 76 -8.41 -10.93 12.88
N PRO A 77 -8.48 -12.18 12.37
CA PRO A 77 -8.35 -12.56 10.96
C PRO A 77 -9.63 -12.29 10.16
N VAL A 78 -9.48 -11.87 8.90
CA VAL A 78 -10.60 -11.58 7.98
C VAL A 78 -10.39 -12.22 6.62
N ASP A 79 -11.45 -12.70 6.00
CA ASP A 79 -11.47 -13.18 4.63
C ASP A 79 -12.32 -12.26 3.72
N GLU A 80 -12.40 -12.58 2.44
CA GLU A 80 -13.24 -11.84 1.47
C GLU A 80 -14.70 -11.75 1.93
N ARG A 81 -15.23 -12.79 2.59
CA ARG A 81 -16.62 -12.84 3.04
C ARG A 81 -16.84 -11.89 4.22
N ALA A 82 -15.94 -11.88 5.18
CA ALA A 82 -16.00 -10.97 6.33
C ALA A 82 -15.94 -9.52 5.87
N LEU A 83 -15.00 -9.19 4.95
CA LEU A 83 -14.89 -7.85 4.36
C LEU A 83 -16.18 -7.45 3.65
N CYS A 84 -16.72 -8.32 2.79
CA CYS A 84 -17.93 -8.08 2.03
C CYS A 84 -19.17 -7.85 2.92
N ASN A 85 -19.33 -8.65 3.98
CA ASN A 85 -20.44 -8.50 4.93
C ASN A 85 -20.40 -7.20 5.74
N ALA A 86 -19.21 -6.63 5.89
CA ALA A 86 -18.98 -5.39 6.64
C ALA A 86 -19.01 -4.12 5.76
N ILE A 87 -19.26 -4.26 4.46
CA ILE A 87 -19.46 -3.11 3.58
C ILE A 87 -20.71 -2.37 3.99
N GLU A 88 -20.58 -1.06 4.25
CA GLU A 88 -21.68 -0.20 4.63
C GLU A 88 -22.16 0.65 3.45
N CYS A 89 -23.48 0.66 3.19
CA CYS A 89 -24.08 1.51 2.16
C CYS A 89 -24.35 2.91 2.71
N ARG A 90 -23.94 3.94 1.97
CA ARG A 90 -24.15 5.37 2.29
C ARG A 90 -24.68 6.12 1.08
N PHE A 91 -25.32 7.27 1.34
CA PHE A 91 -25.79 8.19 0.31
C PHE A 91 -25.23 9.58 0.56
N PHE A 92 -24.48 10.10 -0.40
CA PHE A 92 -23.93 11.46 -0.38
C PHE A 92 -24.61 12.27 -1.50
N ASN A 93 -25.85 12.73 -1.25
CA ASN A 93 -26.70 13.41 -2.26
C ASN A 93 -26.11 14.74 -2.76
N ASP A 94 -25.16 15.32 -2.05
CA ASP A 94 -24.36 16.46 -2.48
C ASP A 94 -23.29 16.10 -3.51
N ILE A 95 -22.95 14.81 -3.64
CA ILE A 95 -22.02 14.29 -4.63
C ILE A 95 -22.79 13.70 -5.81
N THR A 96 -23.59 12.65 -5.58
CA THR A 96 -24.39 11.94 -6.60
C THR A 96 -25.54 11.15 -5.94
N ARG A 97 -26.48 10.69 -6.72
CA ARG A 97 -27.56 9.78 -6.25
C ARG A 97 -27.16 8.31 -6.22
N ILE A 98 -26.01 7.95 -6.82
CA ILE A 98 -25.50 6.60 -6.82
C ILE A 98 -25.13 6.19 -5.38
N PRO A 99 -25.50 4.98 -4.91
CA PRO A 99 -25.11 4.52 -3.59
C PRO A 99 -23.60 4.32 -3.48
N PHE A 100 -23.05 4.70 -2.35
CA PHE A 100 -21.64 4.47 -1.99
C PHE A 100 -21.55 3.24 -1.08
N TYR A 101 -20.68 2.31 -1.41
CA TYR A 101 -20.38 1.11 -0.65
C TYR A 101 -18.99 1.27 -0.02
N MET A 102 -18.97 1.51 1.27
CA MET A 102 -17.78 1.85 2.05
C MET A 102 -17.11 0.58 2.56
N ILE A 103 -15.96 0.22 2.00
CA ILE A 103 -15.16 -0.94 2.40
C ILE A 103 -14.39 -0.58 3.68
N PRO A 104 -14.50 -1.37 4.76
CA PRO A 104 -13.79 -1.11 6.00
C PRO A 104 -12.30 -1.44 5.87
N GLY A 105 -11.44 -0.72 6.61
CA GLY A 105 -10.06 -1.15 6.84
C GLY A 105 -9.98 -2.34 7.80
N VAL A 106 -8.78 -2.89 7.96
CA VAL A 106 -8.50 -4.01 8.86
C VAL A 106 -7.48 -3.60 9.93
N ARG A 107 -7.71 -4.04 11.17
CA ARG A 107 -6.75 -3.89 12.27
C ARG A 107 -6.33 -5.23 12.82
N ASN A 108 -5.15 -5.29 13.41
CA ASN A 108 -4.72 -6.47 14.15
C ASN A 108 -5.62 -6.76 15.33
N HIS A 109 -5.77 -8.04 15.65
CA HIS A 109 -6.46 -8.45 16.88
C HIS A 109 -5.53 -8.25 18.09
N VAL A 110 -5.95 -7.37 18.99
CA VAL A 110 -5.30 -7.14 20.28
C VAL A 110 -6.41 -6.96 21.31
N GLU A 111 -6.47 -7.85 22.32
CA GLU A 111 -7.55 -7.84 23.32
C GLU A 111 -7.56 -6.57 24.16
N ASN A 112 -6.39 -6.16 24.66
CA ASN A 112 -6.21 -4.96 25.46
C ASN A 112 -5.13 -4.09 24.86
N ILE A 113 -5.53 -2.99 24.21
CA ILE A 113 -4.58 -2.05 23.59
C ILE A 113 -3.98 -1.15 24.67
N GLY A 114 -2.67 -1.23 24.84
CA GLY A 114 -1.90 -0.45 25.79
C GLY A 114 -0.43 -0.39 25.40
N ILE A 115 0.38 0.25 26.23
CA ILE A 115 1.82 0.41 25.94
C ILE A 115 2.55 -0.94 25.79
N ASP A 116 2.16 -1.93 26.57
CA ASP A 116 2.79 -3.27 26.57
C ASP A 116 2.37 -4.13 25.36
N THR A 117 1.33 -3.72 24.65
CA THR A 117 0.80 -4.42 23.46
C THR A 117 0.84 -3.56 22.19
N LEU A 118 1.41 -2.35 22.30
CA LEU A 118 1.44 -1.39 21.21
C LEU A 118 2.11 -1.96 19.94
N GLU A 119 3.18 -2.72 20.09
CA GLU A 119 3.90 -3.37 18.98
C GLU A 119 3.09 -4.42 18.23
N GLN A 120 2.05 -4.97 18.87
CA GLN A 120 1.15 -5.95 18.27
C GLN A 120 0.02 -5.28 17.48
N MET A 121 -0.25 -4.01 17.77
CA MET A 121 -1.33 -3.26 17.14
C MET A 121 -0.85 -2.60 15.87
N ASP A 122 -1.59 -2.82 14.80
CA ASP A 122 -1.42 -2.12 13.52
C ASP A 122 -2.74 -2.07 12.77
N VAL A 123 -2.81 -1.20 11.77
CA VAL A 123 -4.01 -0.98 10.96
C VAL A 123 -3.62 -0.85 9.49
N MET A 124 -4.54 -1.23 8.61
CA MET A 124 -4.44 -0.92 7.18
C MET A 124 -5.79 -0.41 6.67
N ARG A 125 -5.75 0.49 5.70
CA ARG A 125 -6.95 1.05 5.09
C ARG A 125 -6.67 1.38 3.63
N GLY A 126 -7.11 0.46 2.77
CA GLY A 126 -6.86 0.42 1.33
C GLY A 126 -6.12 -0.83 0.92
N GLU A 127 -5.08 -1.20 1.65
CA GLU A 127 -4.23 -2.36 1.35
C GLU A 127 -4.95 -3.71 1.58
N GLU A 128 -6.04 -3.75 2.32
CA GLU A 128 -6.93 -4.91 2.40
C GLU A 128 -7.51 -5.27 1.03
N THR A 129 -7.80 -4.28 0.18
CA THR A 129 -8.29 -4.53 -1.18
C THR A 129 -7.17 -5.05 -2.09
N GLU A 130 -5.94 -4.53 -1.93
CA GLU A 130 -4.78 -5.09 -2.64
C GLU A 130 -4.51 -6.54 -2.24
N ALA A 131 -4.59 -6.85 -0.93
CA ALA A 131 -4.44 -8.21 -0.43
C ALA A 131 -5.52 -9.16 -1.00
N VAL A 132 -6.78 -8.72 -1.11
CA VAL A 132 -7.87 -9.49 -1.76
C VAL A 132 -7.53 -9.79 -3.22
N ALA A 133 -7.03 -8.81 -3.98
CA ALA A 133 -6.64 -9.02 -5.37
C ALA A 133 -5.48 -10.02 -5.48
N LEU A 134 -4.46 -9.88 -4.64
CA LEU A 134 -3.30 -10.77 -4.62
C LEU A 134 -3.67 -12.20 -4.22
N LEU A 135 -4.53 -12.38 -3.22
CA LEU A 135 -5.06 -13.69 -2.82
C LEU A 135 -5.83 -14.37 -3.95
N ARG A 136 -6.61 -13.59 -4.73
CA ARG A 136 -7.32 -14.11 -5.91
C ARG A 136 -6.35 -14.60 -6.99
N GLU A 137 -5.25 -13.89 -7.22
CA GLU A 137 -4.25 -14.25 -8.24
C GLU A 137 -3.38 -15.45 -7.82
N ARG A 138 -3.01 -15.51 -6.55
CA ARG A 138 -2.12 -16.57 -6.01
C ARG A 138 -2.85 -17.84 -5.64
N GLY A 139 -4.12 -17.74 -5.27
CA GLY A 139 -4.89 -18.85 -4.75
C GLY A 139 -4.64 -19.09 -3.25
N LYS A 140 -5.19 -20.20 -2.77
CA LYS A 140 -5.07 -20.67 -1.39
C LYS A 140 -4.14 -21.88 -1.33
N GLY A 141 -3.70 -22.25 -0.14
CA GLY A 141 -2.90 -23.45 0.09
C GLY A 141 -1.49 -23.22 0.61
N GLU A 142 -1.08 -21.95 0.75
CA GLU A 142 0.23 -21.58 1.29
C GLU A 142 0.12 -20.30 2.13
N ASP A 143 0.98 -20.19 3.13
CA ASP A 143 1.17 -18.97 3.90
C ASP A 143 1.89 -17.92 3.04
N LEU A 144 1.36 -16.70 3.01
CA LEU A 144 1.86 -15.60 2.21
C LEU A 144 2.16 -14.37 3.07
N ILE A 145 3.28 -13.73 2.82
CA ILE A 145 3.55 -12.37 3.27
C ILE A 145 3.53 -11.45 2.05
N PHE A 146 2.50 -10.63 1.95
CA PHE A 146 2.48 -9.53 0.98
C PHE A 146 3.31 -8.38 1.50
N VAL A 147 4.17 -7.84 0.66
CA VAL A 147 4.95 -6.64 0.92
C VAL A 147 4.54 -5.60 -0.10
N LEU A 148 3.90 -4.54 0.37
CA LEU A 148 3.34 -3.47 -0.46
C LEU A 148 4.10 -2.16 -0.19
N PRO A 149 5.26 -1.95 -0.86
CA PRO A 149 6.05 -0.75 -0.69
C PRO A 149 5.35 0.46 -1.32
N GLY A 150 5.18 1.50 -0.53
CA GLY A 150 4.54 2.75 -0.92
C GLY A 150 5.10 3.92 -0.10
N SER A 151 4.28 4.95 0.16
CA SER A 151 4.60 5.98 1.18
C SER A 151 4.77 5.33 2.56
N HIS A 152 3.91 4.39 2.88
CA HIS A 152 4.07 3.44 3.97
C HIS A 152 4.24 2.04 3.36
N THR A 153 5.25 1.30 3.78
CA THR A 153 5.34 -0.11 3.39
C THR A 153 4.42 -0.92 4.29
N LYS A 154 3.52 -1.69 3.67
CA LYS A 154 2.62 -2.58 4.37
C LYS A 154 3.11 -4.02 4.22
N ILE A 155 3.24 -4.72 5.35
CA ILE A 155 3.59 -6.14 5.45
C ILE A 155 2.33 -6.85 5.93
N ILE A 156 1.77 -7.75 5.14
CA ILE A 156 0.48 -8.40 5.42
C ILE A 156 0.67 -9.91 5.40
N TYR A 157 0.35 -10.57 6.49
CA TYR A 157 0.31 -12.03 6.56
C TYR A 157 -1.09 -12.52 6.20
N ALA A 158 -1.14 -13.41 5.22
CA ALA A 158 -2.32 -14.17 4.86
C ALA A 158 -2.02 -15.68 4.96
N ASN A 159 -2.89 -16.42 5.65
CA ASN A 159 -2.69 -17.84 5.87
C ASN A 159 -3.13 -18.69 4.65
N GLU A 160 -2.81 -19.99 4.68
CA GLU A 160 -3.14 -20.96 3.64
C GLU A 160 -4.64 -21.05 3.30
N GLU A 161 -5.51 -20.68 4.23
CA GLU A 161 -6.97 -20.63 4.03
C GLU A 161 -7.42 -19.34 3.34
N GLY A 162 -6.53 -18.35 3.19
CA GLY A 162 -6.79 -17.06 2.58
C GLY A 162 -7.39 -16.01 3.55
N TYR A 163 -7.16 -16.18 4.86
CA TYR A 163 -7.46 -15.14 5.84
C TYR A 163 -6.31 -14.15 5.95
N ILE A 164 -6.60 -12.87 5.90
CA ILE A 164 -5.70 -11.80 6.30
C ILE A 164 -5.62 -11.83 7.83
N CYS A 165 -4.50 -12.29 8.36
CA CYS A 165 -4.33 -12.57 9.79
C CYS A 165 -3.72 -11.41 10.56
N ARG A 166 -2.78 -10.69 9.93
CA ARG A 166 -2.03 -9.63 10.59
C ARG A 166 -1.37 -8.69 9.61
N CYS A 167 -1.12 -7.47 10.02
CA CYS A 167 -0.29 -6.53 9.27
C CYS A 167 0.73 -5.81 10.16
N LYS A 168 1.77 -5.25 9.52
CA LYS A 168 2.76 -4.35 10.11
C LYS A 168 3.08 -3.25 9.11
N THR A 169 3.24 -2.04 9.62
CA THR A 169 3.48 -0.85 8.79
C THR A 169 4.85 -0.25 9.09
N THR A 170 5.56 0.19 8.06
CA THR A 170 6.72 1.08 8.19
C THR A 170 6.46 2.38 7.41
N MET A 171 7.16 3.46 7.76
CA MET A 171 7.02 4.77 7.12
C MET A 171 8.16 5.08 6.14
N SER A 172 8.77 4.08 5.55
CA SER A 172 10.02 4.22 4.82
C SER A 172 9.91 5.08 3.58
N GLY A 173 8.77 5.06 2.88
CA GLY A 173 8.56 5.92 1.71
C GLY A 173 8.44 7.40 2.07
N GLU A 174 7.68 7.76 3.12
CA GLU A 174 7.62 9.15 3.61
C GLU A 174 8.98 9.61 4.15
N LEU A 175 9.67 8.71 4.85
CA LEU A 175 10.98 9.02 5.39
C LEU A 175 12.02 9.21 4.27
N LEU A 176 11.94 8.42 3.20
CA LEU A 176 12.77 8.61 2.00
C LEU A 176 12.53 9.99 1.40
N ASP A 177 11.27 10.39 1.22
CA ASP A 177 10.90 11.71 0.70
C ASP A 177 11.45 12.83 1.61
N ALA A 178 11.25 12.72 2.90
CA ALA A 178 11.72 13.69 3.88
C ALA A 178 13.25 13.82 3.88
N LEU A 179 13.99 12.71 3.85
CA LEU A 179 15.44 12.68 3.81
C LEU A 179 15.97 13.24 2.48
N PHE A 180 15.29 12.94 1.38
CA PHE A 180 15.69 13.34 0.04
C PHE A 180 15.53 14.84 -0.18
N PHE A 181 14.37 15.41 0.17
CA PHE A 181 14.02 16.78 -0.17
C PHE A 181 14.17 17.79 0.96
N HIS A 182 14.13 17.36 2.23
CA HIS A 182 13.99 18.24 3.39
C HIS A 182 15.16 18.18 4.39
N THR A 183 16.28 17.55 4.00
CA THR A 183 17.49 17.49 4.82
C THR A 183 18.72 18.03 4.09
N LEU A 184 19.84 18.10 4.80
CA LEU A 184 21.13 18.47 4.20
C LEU A 184 21.63 17.46 3.14
N LEU A 185 21.03 16.27 3.04
CA LEU A 185 21.37 15.28 2.02
C LEU A 185 21.01 15.75 0.62
N LYS A 186 20.07 16.68 0.49
CA LYS A 186 19.66 17.27 -0.81
C LYS A 186 20.87 17.76 -1.63
N ASP A 187 21.89 18.29 -1.00
CA ASP A 187 23.14 18.71 -1.66
C ASP A 187 23.86 17.54 -2.35
N SER A 188 23.75 16.34 -1.80
CA SER A 188 24.39 15.10 -2.28
C SER A 188 23.50 14.25 -3.19
N LEU A 189 22.26 14.65 -3.41
CA LEU A 189 21.26 13.92 -4.16
C LEU A 189 20.82 14.69 -5.40
N PRO A 190 20.24 14.04 -6.44
CA PRO A 190 19.71 14.74 -7.61
C PRO A 190 18.46 15.58 -7.25
N ASP A 191 17.97 16.39 -8.18
CA ASP A 191 16.78 17.23 -7.95
C ASP A 191 15.48 16.42 -7.86
N PHE A 192 15.44 15.25 -8.51
CA PHE A 192 14.32 14.31 -8.51
C PHE A 192 14.81 12.92 -8.13
N PHE A 193 13.92 12.12 -7.54
CA PHE A 193 14.24 10.73 -7.23
C PHE A 193 14.50 9.95 -8.53
N VAL A 194 15.40 8.98 -8.46
CA VAL A 194 15.80 8.16 -9.61
C VAL A 194 14.62 7.34 -10.15
N GLY A 195 14.53 7.24 -11.47
CA GLY A 195 13.56 6.38 -12.17
C GLY A 195 14.05 4.94 -12.28
N GLU A 196 13.20 4.07 -12.85
CA GLU A 196 13.51 2.65 -13.01
C GLU A 196 14.78 2.39 -13.83
N GLU A 197 14.97 3.13 -14.92
CA GLU A 197 16.16 3.02 -15.80
C GLU A 197 17.45 3.48 -15.10
N GLU A 198 17.32 4.19 -13.99
CA GLU A 198 18.43 4.70 -13.20
C GLU A 198 18.70 3.85 -11.95
N TYR A 199 18.01 2.71 -11.81
CA TYR A 199 18.23 1.79 -10.73
C TYR A 199 19.64 1.21 -10.78
N ASP A 200 20.39 1.37 -9.70
CA ASP A 200 21.77 0.87 -9.58
C ASP A 200 21.82 -0.16 -8.43
N TYR A 201 21.73 -1.42 -8.78
CA TYR A 201 21.79 -2.55 -7.84
C TYR A 201 23.02 -2.48 -6.92
N GLN A 202 24.20 -2.12 -7.46
CA GLN A 202 25.41 -2.08 -6.64
C GLN A 202 25.32 -0.97 -5.58
N ALA A 203 24.81 0.20 -5.94
CA ALA A 203 24.63 1.30 -5.00
C ALA A 203 23.57 0.97 -3.93
N VAL A 204 22.47 0.30 -4.31
CA VAL A 204 21.45 -0.20 -3.35
C VAL A 204 22.08 -1.22 -2.41
N SER A 205 22.82 -2.20 -2.92
CA SER A 205 23.52 -3.21 -2.11
C SER A 205 24.54 -2.59 -1.14
N ASP A 206 25.31 -1.60 -1.60
CA ASP A 206 26.27 -0.85 -0.76
C ASP A 206 25.55 -0.11 0.37
N GLY A 207 24.40 0.51 0.10
CA GLY A 207 23.53 1.16 1.07
C GLY A 207 23.02 0.18 2.12
N ALA A 208 22.45 -0.94 1.69
CA ALA A 208 21.93 -1.97 2.56
C ALA A 208 23.02 -2.62 3.44
N ARG A 209 24.18 -2.95 2.87
CA ARG A 209 25.34 -3.48 3.63
C ARG A 209 25.90 -2.44 4.61
N THR A 210 25.80 -1.15 4.30
CA THR A 210 26.17 -0.07 5.21
C THR A 210 25.18 0.01 6.37
N ALA A 211 23.88 -0.10 6.10
CA ALA A 211 22.83 -0.14 7.10
C ALA A 211 22.98 -1.33 8.05
N GLN A 212 23.34 -2.50 7.52
CA GLN A 212 23.60 -3.71 8.31
C GLN A 212 24.67 -3.52 9.40
N LYS A 213 25.66 -2.64 9.15
CA LYS A 213 26.81 -2.41 10.03
C LYS A 213 26.71 -1.15 10.89
N ASN A 214 25.69 -0.34 10.71
CA ASN A 214 25.55 0.95 11.36
C ASN A 214 24.13 1.12 11.92
N SER A 215 23.97 2.02 12.90
CA SER A 215 22.65 2.48 13.29
C SER A 215 21.99 3.26 12.14
N PHE A 216 20.66 3.34 12.16
CA PHE A 216 19.86 4.00 11.13
C PHE A 216 20.40 5.40 10.75
N THR A 217 20.49 6.29 11.71
CA THR A 217 20.93 7.69 11.47
C THR A 217 22.36 7.80 10.97
N SER A 218 23.25 6.90 11.43
CA SER A 218 24.62 6.82 10.94
C SER A 218 24.67 6.35 9.49
N ALA A 219 23.90 5.31 9.15
CA ALA A 219 23.83 4.79 7.79
C ALA A 219 23.28 5.83 6.79
N VAL A 220 22.22 6.55 7.19
CA VAL A 220 21.63 7.65 6.39
C VAL A 220 22.68 8.74 6.11
N PHE A 221 23.46 9.15 7.11
CA PHE A 221 24.52 10.16 6.91
C PHE A 221 25.63 9.68 5.97
N LYS A 222 25.87 8.37 5.87
CA LYS A 222 26.86 7.79 4.93
C LYS A 222 26.51 8.06 3.47
N THR A 223 25.28 8.37 3.12
CA THR A 223 24.90 8.82 1.77
C THR A 223 25.73 10.02 1.31
N ARG A 224 25.94 11.01 2.20
CA ARG A 224 26.79 12.17 1.90
C ARG A 224 28.26 11.77 1.72
N ILE A 225 28.74 10.84 2.54
CA ILE A 225 30.10 10.34 2.47
C ILE A 225 30.31 9.52 1.18
N TYR A 226 29.34 8.67 0.84
CA TYR A 226 29.33 7.86 -0.39
C TYR A 226 29.43 8.76 -1.63
N GLN A 227 28.56 9.77 -1.73
CA GLN A 227 28.57 10.72 -2.85
C GLN A 227 29.91 11.49 -2.94
N LYS A 228 30.44 11.94 -1.82
CA LYS A 228 31.60 12.85 -1.84
C LYS A 228 32.93 12.13 -2.06
N TYR A 229 33.09 10.92 -1.52
CA TYR A 229 34.39 10.24 -1.43
C TYR A 229 34.46 8.90 -2.17
N VAL A 230 33.32 8.26 -2.47
CA VAL A 230 33.29 6.96 -3.15
C VAL A 230 32.85 7.13 -4.62
N HIS A 231 31.66 7.67 -4.82
CA HIS A 231 31.11 7.91 -6.15
C HIS A 231 30.61 9.36 -6.25
N LYS A 232 31.26 10.17 -7.09
CA LYS A 232 30.86 11.56 -7.34
C LYS A 232 29.59 11.67 -8.20
N ASP A 233 28.68 10.75 -8.04
CA ASP A 233 27.42 10.61 -8.78
C ASP A 233 26.24 10.68 -7.81
N LYS A 234 25.39 11.69 -7.99
CA LYS A 234 24.21 11.93 -7.16
C LYS A 234 23.13 10.86 -7.35
N LYS A 235 23.01 10.25 -8.55
CA LYS A 235 22.05 9.17 -8.80
C LYS A 235 22.46 7.90 -8.06
N LYS A 236 23.75 7.58 -8.04
CA LYS A 236 24.25 6.49 -7.20
C LYS A 236 24.03 6.74 -5.71
N ALA A 237 24.17 7.98 -5.25
CA ALA A 237 23.88 8.33 -3.87
C ALA A 237 22.38 8.19 -3.52
N ALA A 238 21.48 8.48 -4.48
CA ALA A 238 20.04 8.24 -4.30
C ALA A 238 19.73 6.74 -4.18
N ASN A 239 20.32 5.90 -5.02
CA ASN A 239 20.20 4.43 -4.93
C ASN A 239 20.82 3.89 -3.62
N PHE A 240 21.94 4.44 -3.18
CA PHE A 240 22.54 4.12 -1.89
C PHE A 240 21.58 4.44 -0.72
N LEU A 241 20.98 5.62 -0.71
CA LEU A 241 19.98 6.00 0.30
C LEU A 241 18.76 5.08 0.28
N LEU A 242 18.27 4.73 -0.93
CA LEU A 242 17.20 3.73 -1.09
C LEU A 242 17.59 2.41 -0.44
N GLY A 243 18.79 1.91 -0.71
CA GLY A 243 19.30 0.68 -0.11
C GLY A 243 19.38 0.73 1.42
N VAL A 244 19.79 1.88 1.98
CA VAL A 244 19.81 2.10 3.44
C VAL A 244 18.40 1.95 4.03
N LEU A 245 17.40 2.60 3.45
CA LEU A 245 16.04 2.58 3.98
C LEU A 245 15.36 1.22 3.80
N MET A 246 15.46 0.65 2.61
CA MET A 246 14.85 -0.65 2.32
C MET A 246 15.48 -1.80 3.11
N TYR A 247 16.72 -1.66 3.58
CA TYR A 247 17.31 -2.62 4.52
C TYR A 247 16.51 -2.70 5.83
N TYR A 248 16.08 -1.55 6.39
CA TYR A 248 15.28 -1.55 7.63
C TYR A 248 13.85 -2.06 7.40
N ASP A 249 13.29 -1.86 6.21
CA ASP A 249 12.03 -2.52 5.84
C ASP A 249 12.21 -4.04 5.77
N CYS A 250 13.24 -4.52 5.09
CA CYS A 250 13.53 -5.96 5.01
C CYS A 250 13.82 -6.56 6.39
N LEU A 251 14.48 -5.82 7.28
CA LEU A 251 14.67 -6.25 8.67
C LEU A 251 13.31 -6.40 9.37
N SER A 252 12.41 -5.42 9.22
CA SER A 252 11.06 -5.48 9.78
C SER A 252 10.22 -6.63 9.19
N ILE A 253 10.40 -6.95 7.90
CA ILE A 253 9.74 -8.09 7.24
C ILE A 253 10.24 -9.41 7.84
N CYS A 254 11.55 -9.57 8.00
CA CYS A 254 12.14 -10.77 8.59
C CYS A 254 11.77 -10.94 10.09
N GLU A 255 11.71 -9.83 10.84
CA GLU A 255 11.23 -9.85 12.22
C GLU A 255 9.75 -10.24 12.30
N PHE A 256 8.91 -9.70 11.43
CA PHE A 256 7.49 -10.05 11.34
C PHE A 256 7.30 -11.54 11.07
N LYS A 257 8.00 -12.11 10.08
CA LYS A 257 8.03 -13.55 9.80
C LYS A 257 8.35 -14.37 11.05
N LYS A 258 9.38 -13.96 11.82
CA LYS A 258 9.77 -14.65 13.06
C LYS A 258 8.74 -14.53 14.16
N THR A 259 8.14 -13.35 14.33
CA THR A 259 7.10 -13.11 15.34
C THR A 259 5.85 -13.95 15.10
N GLU A 260 5.48 -14.12 13.83
CA GLU A 260 4.34 -14.95 13.43
C GLU A 260 4.71 -16.46 13.33
N ALA A 261 5.95 -16.83 13.67
CA ALA A 261 6.46 -18.21 13.61
C ALA A 261 6.29 -18.91 12.25
N LEU A 262 6.43 -18.15 11.15
CA LEU A 262 6.24 -18.63 9.79
C LEU A 262 7.54 -19.26 9.26
N GLU A 263 7.62 -20.59 9.20
CA GLU A 263 8.81 -21.30 8.70
C GLU A 263 8.83 -21.34 7.17
N GLU A 264 7.74 -21.76 6.55
CA GLU A 264 7.59 -21.99 5.10
C GLU A 264 6.62 -20.97 4.48
N VAL A 265 7.02 -19.71 4.43
CA VAL A 265 6.20 -18.61 3.88
C VAL A 265 6.75 -18.14 2.54
N GLN A 266 5.86 -17.75 1.63
CA GLN A 266 6.24 -17.05 0.40
C GLN A 266 6.08 -15.55 0.60
N PHE A 267 7.09 -14.79 0.16
CA PHE A 267 7.00 -13.33 0.07
C PHE A 267 6.53 -12.93 -1.33
N VAL A 268 5.53 -12.07 -1.38
CA VAL A 268 4.99 -11.52 -2.62
C VAL A 268 5.11 -10.01 -2.54
N ILE A 269 5.99 -9.44 -3.33
CA ILE A 269 6.26 -8.00 -3.36
C ILE A 269 5.48 -7.39 -4.52
N ALA A 270 4.63 -6.40 -4.23
CA ALA A 270 3.84 -5.66 -5.21
C ALA A 270 3.84 -4.18 -4.85
N GLY A 271 4.11 -3.31 -5.82
CA GLY A 271 4.14 -1.85 -5.60
C GLY A 271 5.04 -1.13 -6.59
N LYS A 272 5.42 0.10 -6.26
CA LYS A 272 6.26 0.92 -7.15
C LYS A 272 7.56 0.21 -7.49
N ARG A 273 7.79 0.01 -8.78
CA ARG A 273 8.84 -0.83 -9.33
C ARG A 273 10.21 -0.64 -8.68
N ILE A 274 10.71 0.58 -8.58
CA ILE A 274 12.06 0.84 -8.07
C ILE A 274 12.22 0.46 -6.58
N ILE A 275 11.19 0.71 -5.76
CA ILE A 275 11.21 0.38 -4.33
C ILE A 275 11.02 -1.12 -4.15
N ALA A 276 10.08 -1.71 -4.87
CA ALA A 276 9.80 -3.14 -4.87
C ALA A 276 11.04 -3.95 -5.31
N GLN A 277 11.76 -3.49 -6.34
CA GLN A 277 13.01 -4.10 -6.79
C GLN A 277 14.09 -4.05 -5.68
N ALA A 278 14.25 -2.92 -5.00
CA ALA A 278 15.23 -2.80 -3.91
C ALA A 278 14.88 -3.72 -2.73
N VAL A 279 13.61 -3.86 -2.37
CA VAL A 279 13.16 -4.81 -1.35
C VAL A 279 13.44 -6.25 -1.78
N TYR A 280 13.15 -6.59 -3.04
CA TYR A 280 13.41 -7.91 -3.61
C TYR A 280 14.90 -8.26 -3.52
N ASP A 281 15.78 -7.38 -4.04
CA ASP A 281 17.22 -7.63 -4.07
C ASP A 281 17.81 -7.77 -2.64
N ILE A 282 17.33 -6.96 -1.70
CA ILE A 282 17.81 -7.04 -0.31
C ILE A 282 17.30 -8.30 0.38
N LEU A 283 16.04 -8.69 0.20
CA LEU A 283 15.49 -9.91 0.80
C LEU A 283 16.24 -11.13 0.26
N THR A 284 16.48 -11.19 -1.05
CA THR A 284 17.15 -12.35 -1.68
C THR A 284 18.65 -12.38 -1.40
N ASP A 285 19.38 -11.30 -1.62
CA ASP A 285 20.85 -11.32 -1.66
C ASP A 285 21.50 -10.97 -0.31
N ILE A 286 20.80 -10.23 0.55
CA ILE A 286 21.34 -9.81 1.84
C ILE A 286 20.72 -10.58 3.00
N MET A 287 19.37 -10.71 3.00
CA MET A 287 18.64 -11.47 4.02
C MET A 287 18.59 -12.97 3.74
N GLN A 288 18.93 -13.40 2.49
CA GLN A 288 18.98 -14.80 2.05
C GLN A 288 17.62 -15.52 2.11
N GLU A 289 16.51 -14.80 1.94
CA GLU A 289 15.19 -15.39 1.82
C GLU A 289 15.03 -16.06 0.44
N LYS A 290 14.41 -17.25 0.40
CA LYS A 290 14.42 -18.10 -0.79
C LYS A 290 13.15 -18.04 -1.62
N LYS A 291 11.99 -17.80 -0.98
CA LYS A 291 10.68 -17.83 -1.63
C LYS A 291 10.18 -16.40 -1.81
N VAL A 292 10.89 -15.60 -2.58
CA VAL A 292 10.58 -14.20 -2.83
C VAL A 292 10.11 -14.01 -4.27
N HIS A 293 8.94 -13.46 -4.46
CA HIS A 293 8.33 -13.17 -5.75
C HIS A 293 8.13 -11.68 -5.91
N LEU A 294 8.71 -11.11 -6.95
CA LEU A 294 8.46 -9.73 -7.35
C LEU A 294 7.41 -9.72 -8.46
N LEU A 295 6.32 -9.01 -8.25
CA LEU A 295 5.29 -8.79 -9.25
C LEU A 295 5.58 -7.54 -10.08
N ASP A 296 5.04 -7.52 -11.29
CA ASP A 296 5.03 -6.29 -12.07
C ASP A 296 4.12 -5.24 -11.41
N GLU A 297 4.48 -3.95 -11.58
CA GLU A 297 3.67 -2.87 -11.03
C GLU A 297 2.27 -2.88 -11.67
N ASP A 298 1.23 -2.94 -10.83
CA ASP A 298 -0.16 -2.87 -11.25
C ASP A 298 -0.88 -1.75 -10.51
N GLU A 299 -1.03 -0.62 -11.18
CA GLU A 299 -1.75 0.54 -10.64
C GLU A 299 -3.24 0.27 -10.36
N LEU A 300 -3.78 -0.83 -10.87
CA LEU A 300 -5.18 -1.22 -10.69
C LEU A 300 -5.37 -2.23 -9.55
N MET A 301 -4.32 -2.66 -8.85
CA MET A 301 -4.41 -3.74 -7.85
C MET A 301 -5.50 -3.47 -6.80
N ALA A 302 -5.47 -2.31 -6.15
CA ALA A 302 -6.51 -1.93 -5.19
C ALA A 302 -7.91 -1.88 -5.80
N ALA A 303 -8.03 -1.36 -7.04
CA ALA A 303 -9.30 -1.29 -7.75
C ALA A 303 -9.83 -2.68 -8.15
N LYS A 304 -8.95 -3.61 -8.53
CA LYS A 304 -9.32 -5.02 -8.79
C LYS A 304 -9.85 -5.71 -7.55
N GLY A 305 -9.22 -5.47 -6.39
CA GLY A 305 -9.70 -6.00 -5.12
C GLY A 305 -11.04 -5.40 -4.69
N ALA A 306 -11.21 -4.09 -4.82
CA ALA A 306 -12.49 -3.44 -4.55
C ALA A 306 -13.59 -3.94 -5.50
N PHE A 307 -13.27 -4.13 -6.79
CA PHE A 307 -14.18 -4.72 -7.77
C PHE A 307 -14.55 -6.16 -7.39
N ARG A 308 -13.58 -6.97 -6.94
CA ARG A 308 -13.84 -8.33 -6.45
C ARG A 308 -14.85 -8.34 -5.29
N LEU A 309 -14.68 -7.45 -4.33
CA LEU A 309 -15.62 -7.31 -3.22
C LEU A 309 -17.00 -6.85 -3.69
N ALA A 310 -17.07 -6.01 -4.73
CA ALA A 310 -18.33 -5.60 -5.35
C ALA A 310 -19.06 -6.79 -6.02
N GLU A 311 -18.33 -7.63 -6.78
CA GLU A 311 -18.90 -8.86 -7.38
C GLU A 311 -19.52 -9.76 -6.32
N LEU A 312 -18.79 -10.00 -5.22
CA LEU A 312 -19.25 -10.83 -4.11
C LEU A 312 -20.45 -10.22 -3.38
N TYR A 313 -20.40 -8.91 -3.15
CA TYR A 313 -21.47 -8.18 -2.47
C TYR A 313 -22.81 -8.31 -3.20
N TYR A 314 -22.82 -8.17 -4.53
CA TYR A 314 -24.05 -8.30 -5.32
C TYR A 314 -24.52 -9.76 -5.41
N LYS A 315 -23.62 -10.72 -5.65
CA LYS A 315 -23.97 -12.16 -5.67
C LYS A 315 -24.63 -12.62 -4.37
N TRP A 316 -24.11 -12.21 -3.23
CA TRP A 316 -24.67 -12.61 -1.93
C TRP A 316 -25.99 -11.90 -1.60
N LYS A 317 -26.21 -10.68 -2.08
CA LYS A 317 -27.52 -10.03 -1.93
C LYS A 317 -28.60 -10.63 -2.82
N GLU A 318 -28.22 -11.18 -3.97
CA GLU A 318 -29.13 -11.86 -4.90
C GLU A 318 -29.43 -13.30 -4.48
N GLY A 319 -28.77 -13.82 -3.46
CA GLY A 319 -29.04 -15.14 -2.87
C GLY A 319 -28.35 -16.31 -3.58
N GLU A 320 -27.29 -16.04 -4.34
CA GLU A 320 -26.41 -17.05 -4.94
C GLU A 320 -25.24 -17.48 -4.05
#